data_016c212e19b09bce0b1521b2d70aaace
#
_entry.id   016c212e19b09bce0b1521b2d70aaace
#
_cell.length_a   1.000
_cell.length_b   1.000
_cell.length_c   1.000
_cell.angle_alpha   90.00
_cell.angle_beta   90.00
_cell.angle_gamma   90.00
#
_symmetry.space_group_name_H-M   'P 1'
#
loop_
_entity.id
_entity.type
_entity.pdbx_description
1 polymer ?
#
loop_
_entity_poly.entity_id
_entity_poly.type
_entity_poly.pdbx_seq_one_letter_code
_entity_poly.pdbx_strand_id
1 'polypeptide(L)'
;EAQTVAAATTTTKTLKNTWSKDGRYYYDQNGRKVTGVKKIGRYTYVFAKNGRLVTNRPYYRYNSRIYYKIARNGRATRLSTVETLAAIRYQRCGNNLKKAFNWSSSLRYVANYRVARKNATYYAQYGFQRGCGDCYVQAATFYQMAKVAGYNAKYVSGYVAKGKGKAPHAWVEIKIRNRTYVYDPNFQSEYGKKGYNGY
;
A
#
# COMPACT_ATOMS: atom_id res chain seq x y z
N GLU A 1 50.85 48.29 17.66
CA GLU A 1 50.41 47.03 18.31
C GLU A 1 49.42 46.34 17.43
N ALA A 2 49.81 45.18 16.85
CA ALA A 2 48.93 44.35 16.00
C ALA A 2 48.14 43.40 16.93
N GLN A 3 46.83 43.53 16.98
CA GLN A 3 45.95 42.56 17.65
C GLN A 3 45.78 41.36 16.77
N THR A 4 46.34 40.23 17.19
CA THR A 4 46.14 38.91 16.57
C THR A 4 44.74 38.41 16.96
N VAL A 5 43.81 38.43 16.01
CA VAL A 5 42.49 37.83 16.20
C VAL A 5 42.66 36.30 16.08
N ALA A 6 42.55 35.60 17.21
CA ALA A 6 42.57 34.15 17.23
C ALA A 6 41.31 33.62 16.53
N ALA A 7 41.49 32.91 15.41
CA ALA A 7 40.38 32.22 14.75
C ALA A 7 39.84 31.13 15.69
N ALA A 8 38.61 31.26 16.10
CA ALA A 8 37.91 30.23 16.88
C ALA A 8 37.73 28.98 16.01
N THR A 9 38.49 27.94 16.30
CA THR A 9 38.35 26.63 15.63
C THR A 9 37.04 26.00 16.13
N THR A 10 35.99 26.13 15.35
CA THR A 10 34.70 25.46 15.63
C THR A 10 34.91 23.98 15.39
N THR A 11 35.16 23.23 16.45
CA THR A 11 35.23 21.76 16.41
C THR A 11 33.81 21.23 16.14
N THR A 12 33.53 20.91 14.89
CA THR A 12 32.26 20.30 14.49
C THR A 12 32.18 18.90 15.10
N LYS A 13 31.43 18.73 16.17
CA LYS A 13 31.26 17.44 16.83
C LYS A 13 30.63 16.45 15.87
N THR A 14 31.37 15.39 15.51
CA THR A 14 30.88 14.32 14.64
C THR A 14 29.70 13.60 15.29
N LEU A 15 28.54 13.60 14.63
CA LEU A 15 27.37 12.87 15.09
C LEU A 15 27.60 11.37 14.97
N LYS A 16 27.33 10.59 16.03
CA LYS A 16 27.46 9.13 16.07
C LYS A 16 26.28 8.51 16.78
N ASN A 17 25.76 7.39 16.22
CA ASN A 17 24.60 6.67 16.75
C ASN A 17 23.41 7.59 17.08
N THR A 18 23.14 8.56 16.21
CA THR A 18 22.12 9.57 16.49
C THR A 18 21.51 10.13 15.21
N TRP A 19 20.35 10.73 15.37
CA TRP A 19 19.67 11.47 14.31
C TRP A 19 20.34 12.83 14.08
N SER A 20 20.26 13.30 12.84
CA SER A 20 20.50 14.72 12.55
C SER A 20 19.46 15.60 13.27
N LYS A 21 19.81 16.86 13.52
CA LYS A 21 18.93 17.82 14.21
C LYS A 21 17.55 17.96 13.53
N ASP A 22 17.50 17.87 12.20
CA ASP A 22 16.27 17.96 11.39
C ASP A 22 15.54 16.61 11.24
N GLY A 23 16.07 15.52 11.83
CA GLY A 23 15.49 14.18 11.76
C GLY A 23 15.53 13.51 10.38
N ARG A 24 16.28 14.06 9.42
CA ARG A 24 16.31 13.56 8.04
C ARG A 24 17.35 12.48 7.78
N TYR A 25 18.38 12.39 8.64
CA TYR A 25 19.47 11.45 8.53
C TYR A 25 19.72 10.78 9.87
N TYR A 26 20.24 9.56 9.83
CA TYR A 26 20.79 8.88 10.99
C TYR A 26 22.25 8.56 10.74
N TYR A 27 23.09 8.77 11.73
CA TYR A 27 24.53 8.52 11.67
C TYR A 27 24.87 7.28 12.48
N ASP A 28 25.67 6.39 11.90
CA ASP A 28 26.15 5.18 12.56
C ASP A 28 27.25 5.48 13.58
N GLN A 29 27.82 4.43 14.18
CA GLN A 29 28.91 4.53 15.15
C GLN A 29 30.17 5.19 14.59
N ASN A 30 30.36 5.18 13.28
CA ASN A 30 31.48 5.79 12.59
C ASN A 30 31.20 7.20 12.10
N GLY A 31 30.03 7.74 12.38
CA GLY A 31 29.58 9.05 11.92
C GLY A 31 29.19 9.11 10.44
N ARG A 32 28.88 7.97 9.82
CA ARG A 32 28.43 7.87 8.43
C ARG A 32 26.90 7.86 8.36
N LYS A 33 26.34 8.52 7.36
CA LYS A 33 24.91 8.43 7.09
C LYS A 33 24.52 7.00 6.75
N VAL A 34 23.52 6.45 7.45
CA VAL A 34 22.98 5.13 7.10
C VAL A 34 22.15 5.20 5.83
N THR A 35 22.09 4.09 5.10
CA THR A 35 21.28 3.89 3.91
C THR A 35 20.54 2.57 4.01
N GLY A 36 19.48 2.40 3.21
CA GLY A 36 18.69 1.17 3.22
C GLY A 36 17.80 1.03 4.46
N VAL A 37 17.49 -0.21 4.83
CA VAL A 37 16.63 -0.53 5.97
C VAL A 37 17.46 -0.60 7.24
N LYS A 38 17.04 0.15 8.27
CA LYS A 38 17.71 0.19 9.57
C LYS A 38 16.70 0.11 10.71
N LYS A 39 16.96 -0.79 11.67
CA LYS A 39 16.25 -0.81 12.96
C LYS A 39 16.94 0.16 13.92
N ILE A 40 16.19 1.12 14.44
CA ILE A 40 16.65 2.10 15.41
C ILE A 40 15.69 2.05 16.61
N GLY A 41 16.20 1.63 17.75
CA GLY A 41 15.35 1.27 18.87
C GLY A 41 14.39 0.14 18.51
N ARG A 42 13.11 0.33 18.75
CA ARG A 42 12.07 -0.67 18.42
C ARG A 42 11.44 -0.50 17.03
N TYR A 43 11.83 0.52 16.27
CA TYR A 43 11.23 0.83 14.99
C TYR A 43 12.17 0.59 13.82
N THR A 44 11.60 0.26 12.69
CA THR A 44 12.29 0.13 11.41
C THR A 44 12.11 1.40 10.59
N TYR A 45 13.18 1.83 9.91
CA TYR A 45 13.21 2.99 9.03
C TYR A 45 13.86 2.61 7.71
N VAL A 46 13.52 3.34 6.65
CA VAL A 46 14.13 3.19 5.34
C VAL A 46 14.80 4.50 4.95
N PHE A 47 16.07 4.42 4.57
CA PHE A 47 16.86 5.55 4.11
C PHE A 47 17.20 5.37 2.63
N ALA A 48 17.05 6.43 1.86
CA ALA A 48 17.43 6.45 0.45
C ALA A 48 18.95 6.30 0.26
N LYS A 49 19.40 6.12 -0.98
CA LYS A 49 20.83 5.99 -1.30
C LYS A 49 21.69 7.19 -0.85
N ASN A 50 21.11 8.38 -0.78
CA ASN A 50 21.77 9.58 -0.27
C ASN A 50 21.69 9.71 1.27
N GLY A 51 21.19 8.70 1.97
CA GLY A 51 21.00 8.69 3.42
C GLY A 51 19.76 9.41 3.92
N ARG A 52 18.92 9.99 3.05
CA ARG A 52 17.73 10.71 3.48
C ARG A 52 16.63 9.74 3.92
N LEU A 53 15.99 10.00 5.07
CA LEU A 53 14.87 9.24 5.57
C LEU A 53 13.70 9.29 4.59
N VAL A 54 13.17 8.12 4.21
CA VAL A 54 11.94 8.01 3.44
C VAL A 54 10.74 8.14 4.38
N THR A 55 9.78 8.98 4.02
CA THR A 55 8.59 9.25 4.84
C THR A 55 7.33 9.28 4.00
N ASN A 56 6.19 9.02 4.65
CA ASN A 56 4.86 9.20 4.06
C ASN A 56 4.68 8.52 2.69
N ARG A 57 4.81 7.20 2.69
CA ARG A 57 4.56 6.37 1.52
C ARG A 57 3.47 5.34 1.84
N PRO A 58 2.33 5.33 1.13
CA PRO A 58 1.31 4.29 1.25
C PRO A 58 1.89 2.91 0.96
N TYR A 59 2.75 2.82 -0.04
CA TYR A 59 3.67 1.71 -0.24
C TYR A 59 5.02 2.23 -0.80
N TYR A 60 6.08 1.50 -0.51
CA TYR A 60 7.44 1.79 -0.95
C TYR A 60 8.14 0.50 -1.37
N ARG A 61 8.56 0.43 -2.61
CA ARG A 61 9.33 -0.71 -3.13
C ARG A 61 10.78 -0.59 -2.68
N TYR A 62 11.21 -1.46 -1.77
CA TYR A 62 12.62 -1.55 -1.39
C TYR A 62 13.43 -2.38 -2.41
N ASN A 63 12.87 -3.54 -2.82
CA ASN A 63 13.40 -4.37 -3.91
C ASN A 63 12.25 -5.13 -4.59
N SER A 64 12.55 -6.09 -5.46
CA SER A 64 11.53 -6.85 -6.20
C SER A 64 10.59 -7.70 -5.33
N ARG A 65 10.97 -7.97 -4.08
CA ARG A 65 10.24 -8.85 -3.15
C ARG A 65 9.78 -8.18 -1.86
N ILE A 66 10.38 -7.04 -1.51
CA ILE A 66 10.17 -6.38 -0.22
C ILE A 66 9.59 -4.99 -0.43
N TYR A 67 8.44 -4.78 0.14
CA TYR A 67 7.71 -3.53 0.14
C TYR A 67 7.39 -3.11 1.57
N TYR A 68 7.35 -1.81 1.80
CA TYR A 68 7.02 -1.21 3.09
C TYR A 68 5.87 -0.21 2.96
N LYS A 69 5.05 -0.10 3.99
CA LYS A 69 4.26 1.08 4.27
C LYS A 69 5.09 1.98 5.19
N ILE A 70 5.23 3.25 4.85
CA ILE A 70 6.05 4.20 5.60
C ILE A 70 5.17 5.35 6.08
N ALA A 71 5.09 5.50 7.40
CA ALA A 71 4.32 6.54 8.05
C ALA A 71 4.97 7.93 7.85
N ARG A 72 4.25 8.99 8.22
CA ARG A 72 4.76 10.37 8.13
C ARG A 72 6.03 10.59 8.94
N ASN A 73 6.19 9.91 10.06
CA ASN A 73 7.37 9.96 10.92
C ASN A 73 8.50 9.02 10.48
N GLY A 74 8.39 8.39 9.32
CA GLY A 74 9.39 7.47 8.76
C GLY A 74 9.34 6.04 9.29
N ARG A 75 8.49 5.72 10.28
CA ARG A 75 8.35 4.33 10.74
C ARG A 75 7.83 3.45 9.62
N ALA A 76 8.58 2.42 9.30
CA ALA A 76 8.30 1.50 8.20
C ALA A 76 7.73 0.18 8.74
N THR A 77 6.68 -0.31 8.10
CA THR A 77 6.09 -1.62 8.35
C THR A 77 6.16 -2.42 7.05
N ARG A 78 6.72 -3.63 7.13
CA ARG A 78 6.78 -4.51 5.97
C ARG A 78 5.39 -4.94 5.55
N LEU A 79 5.10 -4.85 4.25
CA LEU A 79 3.84 -5.34 3.71
C LEU A 79 3.77 -6.87 3.81
N SER A 80 2.58 -7.38 4.09
CA SER A 80 2.27 -8.81 4.04
C SER A 80 2.37 -9.35 2.61
N THR A 81 2.29 -10.67 2.44
CA THR A 81 2.31 -11.31 1.12
C THR A 81 1.23 -10.76 0.20
N VAL A 82 -0.03 -10.70 0.67
CA VAL A 82 -1.14 -10.20 -0.14
C VAL A 82 -1.02 -8.71 -0.44
N GLU A 83 -0.59 -7.91 0.53
CA GLU A 83 -0.35 -6.48 0.34
C GLU A 83 0.80 -6.23 -0.67
N THR A 84 1.84 -7.06 -0.63
CA THR A 84 2.95 -6.99 -1.60
C THR A 84 2.47 -7.32 -3.02
N LEU A 85 1.66 -8.36 -3.18
CA LEU A 85 1.04 -8.71 -4.48
C LEU A 85 0.14 -7.56 -4.98
N ALA A 86 -0.63 -6.97 -4.09
CA ALA A 86 -1.48 -5.82 -4.41
C ALA A 86 -0.66 -4.61 -4.85
N ALA A 87 0.41 -4.27 -4.13
CA ALA A 87 1.30 -3.16 -4.48
C ALA A 87 1.97 -3.37 -5.84
N ILE A 88 2.45 -4.58 -6.13
CA ILE A 88 3.03 -4.93 -7.43
C ILE A 88 1.99 -4.75 -8.55
N ARG A 89 0.77 -5.25 -8.35
CA ARG A 89 -0.30 -5.12 -9.35
C ARG A 89 -0.73 -3.67 -9.52
N TYR A 90 -0.91 -2.93 -8.45
CA TYR A 90 -1.27 -1.51 -8.50
C TYR A 90 -0.22 -0.68 -9.24
N GLN A 91 1.05 -0.94 -9.00
CA GLN A 91 2.15 -0.31 -9.74
C GLN A 91 2.11 -0.64 -11.24
N ARG A 92 1.79 -1.90 -11.61
CA ARG A 92 1.60 -2.30 -13.01
C ARG A 92 0.36 -1.66 -13.64
N CYS A 93 -0.62 -1.27 -12.85
CA CYS A 93 -1.77 -0.45 -13.28
C CYS A 93 -1.42 1.04 -13.36
N GLY A 94 -0.16 1.41 -13.29
CA GLY A 94 0.31 2.81 -13.37
C GLY A 94 -0.07 3.66 -12.16
N ASN A 95 -0.22 3.05 -10.98
CA ASN A 95 -0.67 3.73 -9.75
C ASN A 95 -2.01 4.47 -9.95
N ASN A 96 -2.91 3.87 -10.71
CA ASN A 96 -4.18 4.47 -11.07
C ASN A 96 -5.34 3.60 -10.58
N LEU A 97 -6.22 4.18 -9.78
CA LEU A 97 -7.33 3.44 -9.14
C LEU A 97 -8.31 2.87 -10.16
N LYS A 98 -8.64 3.63 -11.21
CA LYS A 98 -9.55 3.16 -12.27
C LYS A 98 -8.94 2.00 -13.08
N LYS A 99 -7.66 2.08 -13.40
CA LYS A 99 -6.95 0.97 -14.08
C LYS A 99 -6.86 -0.26 -13.18
N ALA A 100 -6.65 -0.10 -11.88
CA ALA A 100 -6.68 -1.18 -10.90
C ALA A 100 -8.07 -1.83 -10.84
N PHE A 101 -9.12 -1.01 -10.79
CA PHE A 101 -10.51 -1.49 -10.85
C PHE A 101 -10.79 -2.26 -12.13
N ASN A 102 -10.41 -1.73 -13.28
CA ASN A 102 -10.59 -2.39 -14.58
C ASN A 102 -9.85 -3.73 -14.63
N TRP A 103 -8.65 -3.80 -14.06
CA TRP A 103 -7.92 -5.07 -13.96
C TRP A 103 -8.68 -6.10 -13.12
N SER A 104 -9.20 -5.73 -11.96
CA SER A 104 -10.00 -6.62 -11.12
C SER A 104 -11.29 -7.07 -11.83
N SER A 105 -11.95 -6.16 -12.56
CA SER A 105 -13.13 -6.47 -13.37
C SER A 105 -12.83 -7.40 -14.54
N SER A 106 -11.61 -7.39 -15.06
CA SER A 106 -11.19 -8.23 -16.19
C SER A 106 -10.76 -9.64 -15.81
N LEU A 107 -10.69 -9.96 -14.52
CA LEU A 107 -10.39 -11.31 -14.08
C LEU A 107 -11.41 -12.30 -14.66
N ARG A 108 -10.92 -13.41 -15.23
CA ARG A 108 -11.80 -14.45 -15.78
C ARG A 108 -12.72 -14.99 -14.68
N TYR A 109 -14.02 -14.89 -14.90
CA TYR A 109 -14.99 -15.37 -13.91
C TYR A 109 -14.95 -16.89 -13.77
N VAL A 110 -14.80 -17.37 -12.56
CA VAL A 110 -14.88 -18.77 -12.19
C VAL A 110 -15.61 -18.87 -10.87
N ALA A 111 -16.80 -19.44 -10.89
CA ALA A 111 -17.54 -19.71 -9.67
C ALA A 111 -16.79 -20.73 -8.81
N ASN A 112 -16.48 -20.37 -7.59
CA ASN A 112 -15.69 -21.23 -6.71
C ASN A 112 -16.49 -21.65 -5.47
N TYR A 113 -17.44 -22.55 -5.64
CA TYR A 113 -18.29 -23.07 -4.60
C TYR A 113 -17.54 -23.74 -3.43
N ARG A 114 -16.30 -24.19 -3.66
CA ARG A 114 -15.46 -24.84 -2.63
C ARG A 114 -14.72 -23.85 -1.74
N VAL A 115 -14.71 -22.58 -2.08
CA VAL A 115 -13.99 -21.52 -1.36
C VAL A 115 -14.94 -20.59 -0.61
N ALA A 116 -16.21 -20.94 -0.53
CA ALA A 116 -17.19 -20.20 0.25
C ALA A 116 -16.68 -19.98 1.69
N ARG A 117 -16.94 -18.78 2.24
CA ARG A 117 -16.62 -18.39 3.62
C ARG A 117 -15.11 -18.18 3.90
N LYS A 118 -14.31 -17.84 2.91
CA LYS A 118 -12.94 -17.33 3.13
C LYS A 118 -12.95 -15.82 3.36
N ASN A 119 -11.83 -15.29 3.82
CA ASN A 119 -11.70 -13.84 4.05
C ASN A 119 -11.15 -13.12 2.80
N ALA A 120 -11.20 -11.79 2.83
CA ALA A 120 -10.72 -10.94 1.74
C ALA A 120 -9.23 -11.17 1.41
N THR A 121 -8.39 -11.48 2.40
CA THR A 121 -6.97 -11.80 2.19
C THR A 121 -6.80 -13.03 1.31
N TYR A 122 -7.52 -14.10 1.61
CA TYR A 122 -7.48 -15.33 0.82
C TYR A 122 -7.96 -15.10 -0.62
N TYR A 123 -9.11 -14.46 -0.79
CA TYR A 123 -9.68 -14.18 -2.11
C TYR A 123 -8.75 -13.31 -2.96
N ALA A 124 -8.16 -12.26 -2.37
CA ALA A 124 -7.25 -11.39 -3.08
C ALA A 124 -5.98 -12.14 -3.51
N GLN A 125 -5.36 -12.91 -2.63
CA GLN A 125 -4.18 -13.71 -2.96
C GLN A 125 -4.47 -14.70 -4.08
N TYR A 126 -5.61 -15.39 -4.02
CA TYR A 126 -6.06 -16.27 -5.08
C TYR A 126 -6.17 -15.55 -6.43
N GLY A 127 -6.84 -14.40 -6.46
CA GLY A 127 -7.02 -13.60 -7.68
C GLY A 127 -5.70 -13.10 -8.27
N PHE A 128 -4.80 -12.57 -7.44
CA PHE A 128 -3.47 -12.12 -7.89
C PHE A 128 -2.62 -13.24 -8.46
N GLN A 129 -2.69 -14.43 -7.88
CA GLN A 129 -1.88 -15.59 -8.30
C GLN A 129 -2.48 -16.33 -9.48
N ARG A 130 -3.80 -16.42 -9.56
CA ARG A 130 -4.51 -17.25 -10.55
C ARG A 130 -5.10 -16.48 -11.73
N GLY A 131 -5.30 -15.17 -11.58
CA GLY A 131 -5.90 -14.34 -12.62
C GLY A 131 -7.38 -14.67 -12.92
N CYS A 132 -8.07 -15.30 -11.98
CA CYS A 132 -9.48 -15.66 -12.11
C CYS A 132 -10.16 -15.73 -10.74
N GLY A 133 -11.48 -15.74 -10.73
CA GLY A 133 -12.29 -15.91 -9.55
C GLY A 133 -13.72 -15.42 -9.73
N ASP A 134 -14.48 -15.45 -8.64
CA ASP A 134 -15.85 -14.97 -8.58
C ASP A 134 -15.92 -13.50 -8.10
N CYS A 135 -17.13 -13.02 -7.77
CA CYS A 135 -17.35 -11.68 -7.27
C CYS A 135 -16.53 -11.37 -6.01
N TYR A 136 -16.33 -12.36 -5.13
CA TYR A 136 -15.52 -12.19 -3.91
C TYR A 136 -14.04 -11.94 -4.24
N VAL A 137 -13.50 -12.68 -5.20
CA VAL A 137 -12.10 -12.53 -5.64
C VAL A 137 -11.90 -11.20 -6.36
N GLN A 138 -12.81 -10.83 -7.25
CA GLN A 138 -12.74 -9.57 -7.98
C GLN A 138 -12.80 -8.37 -7.00
N ALA A 139 -13.73 -8.37 -6.06
CA ALA A 139 -13.83 -7.32 -5.04
C ALA A 139 -12.59 -7.29 -4.14
N ALA A 140 -12.10 -8.44 -3.68
CA ALA A 140 -10.96 -8.54 -2.76
C ALA A 140 -9.65 -8.05 -3.40
N THR A 141 -9.41 -8.34 -4.68
CA THR A 141 -8.22 -7.86 -5.39
C THR A 141 -8.24 -6.34 -5.52
N PHE A 142 -9.37 -5.76 -5.88
CA PHE A 142 -9.51 -4.30 -5.95
C PHE A 142 -9.38 -3.65 -4.57
N TYR A 143 -10.02 -4.23 -3.55
CA TYR A 143 -9.89 -3.77 -2.16
C TYR A 143 -8.44 -3.69 -1.70
N GLN A 144 -7.65 -4.73 -1.92
CA GLN A 144 -6.25 -4.75 -1.50
C GLN A 144 -5.40 -3.73 -2.26
N MET A 145 -5.65 -3.55 -3.56
CA MET A 145 -4.96 -2.50 -4.34
C MET A 145 -5.33 -1.10 -3.87
N ALA A 146 -6.61 -0.82 -3.61
CA ALA A 146 -7.05 0.46 -3.07
C ALA A 146 -6.44 0.75 -1.69
N LYS A 147 -6.38 -0.26 -0.83
CA LYS A 147 -5.80 -0.16 0.51
C LYS A 147 -4.31 0.16 0.47
N VAL A 148 -3.52 -0.55 -0.32
CA VAL A 148 -2.07 -0.27 -0.41
C VAL A 148 -1.79 1.07 -1.09
N ALA A 149 -2.69 1.55 -1.94
CA ALA A 149 -2.63 2.88 -2.53
C ALA A 149 -2.93 4.01 -1.53
N GLY A 150 -3.39 3.68 -0.31
CA GLY A 150 -3.68 4.64 0.75
C GLY A 150 -5.14 5.08 0.84
N TYR A 151 -6.04 4.49 0.07
CA TYR A 151 -7.48 4.78 0.17
C TYR A 151 -8.09 4.16 1.43
N ASN A 152 -9.08 4.85 2.00
CA ASN A 152 -9.91 4.32 3.08
C ASN A 152 -10.95 3.36 2.48
N ALA A 153 -10.50 2.15 2.16
CA ALA A 153 -11.28 1.12 1.50
C ALA A 153 -11.77 0.07 2.49
N LYS A 154 -12.98 -0.45 2.24
CA LYS A 154 -13.60 -1.54 2.99
C LYS A 154 -14.08 -2.61 2.01
N TYR A 155 -13.69 -3.86 2.24
CA TYR A 155 -14.28 -5.01 1.59
C TYR A 155 -15.62 -5.33 2.25
N VAL A 156 -16.67 -5.45 1.46
CA VAL A 156 -18.01 -5.75 1.94
C VAL A 156 -18.54 -7.01 1.28
N SER A 157 -19.07 -7.92 2.07
CA SER A 157 -19.81 -9.07 1.59
C SER A 157 -21.24 -9.02 2.12
N GLY A 158 -22.20 -9.38 1.27
CA GLY A 158 -23.62 -9.29 1.60
C GLY A 158 -24.47 -9.94 0.53
N TYR A 159 -25.65 -9.39 0.30
CA TYR A 159 -26.60 -9.89 -0.68
C TYR A 159 -27.06 -8.77 -1.59
N VAL A 160 -27.20 -9.09 -2.87
CA VAL A 160 -27.79 -8.21 -3.88
C VAL A 160 -29.05 -8.83 -4.46
N ALA A 161 -29.96 -7.99 -4.96
CA ALA A 161 -31.14 -8.46 -5.66
C ALA A 161 -30.76 -9.23 -6.92
N LYS A 162 -31.37 -10.41 -7.12
CA LYS A 162 -31.18 -11.23 -8.31
C LYS A 162 -32.49 -11.90 -8.70
N GLY A 163 -33.10 -11.46 -9.78
CA GLY A 163 -34.44 -11.92 -10.17
C GLY A 163 -35.46 -11.61 -9.07
N LYS A 164 -36.24 -12.62 -8.65
CA LYS A 164 -37.19 -12.51 -7.53
C LYS A 164 -36.56 -12.76 -6.15
N GLY A 165 -35.24 -12.99 -6.06
CA GLY A 165 -34.56 -13.34 -4.82
C GLY A 165 -33.35 -12.48 -4.54
N LYS A 166 -32.44 -13.01 -3.72
CA LYS A 166 -31.15 -12.40 -3.36
C LYS A 166 -30.03 -13.38 -3.62
N ALA A 167 -28.89 -12.86 -4.08
CA ALA A 167 -27.67 -13.64 -4.27
C ALA A 167 -26.53 -13.10 -3.38
N PRO A 168 -25.70 -13.99 -2.82
CA PRO A 168 -24.46 -13.58 -2.14
C PRO A 168 -23.57 -12.79 -3.09
N HIS A 169 -22.97 -11.72 -2.59
CA HIS A 169 -22.15 -10.82 -3.40
C HIS A 169 -21.11 -10.11 -2.56
N ALA A 170 -20.08 -9.57 -3.21
CA ALA A 170 -19.08 -8.74 -2.57
C ALA A 170 -18.73 -7.53 -3.44
N TRP A 171 -18.44 -6.43 -2.76
CA TRP A 171 -18.06 -5.16 -3.37
C TRP A 171 -17.07 -4.41 -2.47
N VAL A 172 -16.64 -3.23 -2.90
CA VAL A 172 -15.73 -2.37 -2.15
C VAL A 172 -16.37 -1.01 -1.92
N GLU A 173 -16.27 -0.53 -0.71
CA GLU A 173 -16.63 0.83 -0.36
C GLU A 173 -15.38 1.64 -0.10
N ILE A 174 -15.26 2.82 -0.70
CA ILE A 174 -14.17 3.76 -0.47
C ILE A 174 -14.74 5.06 0.06
N LYS A 175 -14.30 5.45 1.24
CA LYS A 175 -14.64 6.74 1.83
C LYS A 175 -13.66 7.80 1.34
N ILE A 176 -14.17 8.79 0.62
CA ILE A 176 -13.42 9.95 0.14
C ILE A 176 -14.07 11.20 0.74
N ARG A 177 -13.33 11.90 1.63
CA ARG A 177 -13.87 12.98 2.45
C ARG A 177 -15.09 12.47 3.25
N ASN A 178 -16.26 13.06 3.07
CA ASN A 178 -17.49 12.72 3.81
C ASN A 178 -18.45 11.81 3.01
N ARG A 179 -18.02 11.28 1.86
CA ARG A 179 -18.84 10.42 1.00
C ARG A 179 -18.25 9.03 0.91
N THR A 180 -19.12 8.04 0.89
CA THR A 180 -18.76 6.65 0.60
C THR A 180 -19.21 6.32 -0.82
N TYR A 181 -18.27 5.79 -1.59
CA TYR A 181 -18.50 5.37 -2.97
C TYR A 181 -18.42 3.86 -3.07
N VAL A 182 -19.30 3.27 -3.86
CA VAL A 182 -19.36 1.82 -4.09
C VAL A 182 -18.65 1.48 -5.38
N TYR A 183 -17.78 0.48 -5.31
CA TYR A 183 -17.04 -0.07 -6.45
C TYR A 183 -17.31 -1.56 -6.52
N ASP A 184 -17.91 -2.01 -7.60
CA ASP A 184 -18.29 -3.40 -7.82
C ASP A 184 -17.65 -3.93 -9.10
N PRO A 185 -16.48 -4.58 -9.01
CA PRO A 185 -15.80 -5.11 -10.19
C PRO A 185 -16.60 -6.18 -10.93
N ASN A 186 -17.35 -7.00 -10.23
CA ASN A 186 -18.18 -8.04 -10.85
C ASN A 186 -19.36 -7.42 -11.60
N PHE A 187 -20.03 -6.45 -11.00
CA PHE A 187 -21.10 -5.73 -11.70
C PHE A 187 -20.59 -5.06 -12.98
N GLN A 188 -19.41 -4.42 -12.92
CA GLN A 188 -18.75 -3.86 -14.10
C GLN A 188 -18.48 -4.93 -15.16
N SER A 189 -18.00 -6.10 -14.75
CA SER A 189 -17.72 -7.23 -15.64
C SER A 189 -18.97 -7.76 -16.33
N GLU A 190 -20.08 -7.90 -15.59
CA GLU A 190 -21.34 -8.44 -16.11
C GLU A 190 -22.13 -7.46 -16.99
N TYR A 191 -22.14 -6.19 -16.61
CA TYR A 191 -23.01 -5.18 -17.23
C TYR A 191 -22.27 -4.08 -18.00
N GLY A 192 -20.94 -4.13 -18.06
CA GLY A 192 -20.08 -3.27 -18.88
C GLY A 192 -19.91 -1.84 -18.38
N LYS A 193 -20.75 -1.34 -17.49
CA LYS A 193 -20.70 0.04 -16.96
C LYS A 193 -21.30 0.10 -15.57
N LYS A 194 -21.02 1.20 -14.81
CA LYS A 194 -21.60 1.52 -13.49
C LYS A 194 -21.03 0.78 -12.28
N GLY A 195 -20.10 -0.14 -12.44
CA GLY A 195 -19.43 -0.78 -11.30
C GLY A 195 -18.35 0.09 -10.65
N TYR A 196 -17.85 1.09 -11.38
CA TYR A 196 -16.84 2.03 -10.87
C TYR A 196 -17.51 3.30 -10.36
N ASN A 197 -17.43 3.53 -9.04
CA ASN A 197 -18.04 4.70 -8.39
C ASN A 197 -19.56 4.78 -8.67
N GLY A 198 -20.24 3.65 -8.62
CA GLY A 198 -21.38 3.43 -9.50
C GLY A 198 -22.72 3.28 -8.87
N TYR A 199 -22.87 3.29 -7.61
CA TYR A 199 -24.24 3.32 -7.08
C TYR A 199 -24.40 4.45 -6.06
#